data_fbca27c3e8e13c619a9766bdeed96476
#
_entry.id   fbca27c3e8e13c619a9766bdeed96476
#
_cell.length_a   1.000
_cell.length_b   1.000
_cell.length_c   1.000
_cell.angle_alpha   90.00
_cell.angle_beta   90.00
_cell.angle_gamma   90.00
#
_symmetry.space_group_name_H-M   'P 1'
#
loop_
_entity.id
_entity.type
_entity.pdbx_description
1 polymer ?
#
loop_
_entity_poly.entity_id
_entity_poly.type
_entity_poly.pdbx_seq_one_letter_code
_entity_poly.pdbx_strand_id
1 'polypeptide(L)'
;MKTYAVVMAAGKGTRMKSDKPKVVHEVLYKPMVCHIVDELKGLGVDGIYVIVGHKAEEVMKLVDGVEFVMQKEQLGTGHALMQAKDVLGDKEGTTIVLNGDAPLITKETLQGLIQYHNEHQMKGTVMTCDCDLDKKFGRIIRENDQVKGIVEYKDCTDEQRNIPEMNVGEYCFDNAALFKALESITNNNAQNEYYITDVIEIMNHQNLNVGGYKIDDLSEVGGINDKFELQEATKQLQYRINKKHLLDGVNIVDMTNTYIGRDVVIGHDTTIEPGCIIKGKTVIGNGCHIGPYCEFDNVEIKDNVEIKFSVIADSIIENGVDIGPYARLRNHCHILENVHMGNFVEMKKATFGKGSKAAHLSYIGDATVGENVNIGCGTITSNYDGKNKFQTVIEDNVFVGCNSNLVAPVTVGKNAFIAAGSTITDEVHEDAFAIARSRQVNKEGYSKVLEEKRNKIGK
;
A
#
# COMPACT_ATOMS: atom_id res chain seq x y z
N MET A 1 -12.79 9.38 29.23
CA MET A 1 -11.52 10.13 29.39
C MET A 1 -10.99 10.39 27.99
N LYS A 2 -10.37 11.55 27.72
CA LYS A 2 -9.75 11.80 26.41
C LYS A 2 -8.50 10.93 26.26
N THR A 3 -8.26 10.45 25.05
CA THR A 3 -7.11 9.63 24.72
C THR A 3 -6.34 10.25 23.55
N TYR A 4 -5.07 10.49 23.75
CA TYR A 4 -4.16 11.03 22.76
C TYR A 4 -3.12 9.99 22.37
N ALA A 5 -2.48 10.17 21.24
CA ALA A 5 -1.38 9.30 20.81
C ALA A 5 -0.17 10.12 20.36
N VAL A 6 1.01 9.67 20.75
CA VAL A 6 2.30 10.17 20.26
C VAL A 6 3.01 9.06 19.53
N VAL A 7 3.39 9.31 18.27
CA VAL A 7 4.17 8.37 17.43
C VAL A 7 5.58 8.92 17.26
N MET A 8 6.58 8.19 17.73
CA MET A 8 7.98 8.59 17.67
C MET A 8 8.58 8.22 16.30
N ALA A 9 8.81 9.20 15.45
CA ALA A 9 9.27 9.03 14.06
C ALA A 9 10.51 9.90 13.72
N ALA A 10 11.28 10.37 14.72
CA ALA A 10 12.37 11.31 14.53
C ALA A 10 13.76 10.67 14.28
N GLY A 11 13.89 9.35 14.44
CA GLY A 11 15.15 8.62 14.40
C GLY A 11 15.80 8.51 13.02
N LYS A 12 17.14 8.50 12.97
CA LYS A 12 17.95 8.38 11.72
C LYS A 12 17.87 7.00 11.06
N GLY A 13 17.75 5.92 11.84
CA GLY A 13 17.65 4.55 11.33
C GLY A 13 18.86 4.06 10.54
N THR A 14 20.07 4.31 11.02
CA THR A 14 21.33 4.02 10.30
C THR A 14 21.51 2.55 9.90
N ARG A 15 20.93 1.60 10.65
CA ARG A 15 20.94 0.16 10.35
C ARG A 15 20.20 -0.22 9.08
N MET A 16 19.26 0.62 8.62
CA MET A 16 18.53 0.42 7.35
C MET A 16 19.43 0.57 6.13
N LYS A 17 20.63 1.17 6.25
CA LYS A 17 21.57 1.45 5.15
C LYS A 17 20.86 2.11 3.96
N SER A 18 20.09 3.14 4.23
CA SER A 18 19.24 3.83 3.28
C SER A 18 19.28 5.33 3.51
N ASP A 19 19.09 6.10 2.43
CA ASP A 19 18.92 7.54 2.51
C ASP A 19 17.52 7.96 2.97
N LYS A 20 16.55 7.03 2.95
CA LYS A 20 15.20 7.30 3.43
C LYS A 20 15.13 7.21 4.96
N PRO A 21 14.28 8.03 5.63
CA PRO A 21 13.97 7.84 7.04
C PRO A 21 13.50 6.42 7.32
N LYS A 22 13.84 5.88 8.49
CA LYS A 22 13.49 4.50 8.86
C LYS A 22 12.00 4.22 8.70
N VAL A 23 11.17 5.10 9.23
CA VAL A 23 9.71 4.92 9.35
C VAL A 23 8.93 5.05 8.02
N VAL A 24 9.58 5.51 6.94
CA VAL A 24 8.95 5.56 5.60
C VAL A 24 9.22 4.33 4.75
N HIS A 25 10.03 3.38 5.23
CA HIS A 25 10.15 2.10 4.55
C HIS A 25 8.82 1.34 4.62
N GLU A 26 8.50 0.68 3.51
CA GLU A 26 7.20 0.02 3.35
C GLU A 26 7.23 -1.42 3.88
N VAL A 27 6.21 -1.76 4.65
CA VAL A 27 5.81 -3.12 4.95
C VAL A 27 4.55 -3.39 4.12
N LEU A 28 4.63 -4.35 3.22
CA LEU A 28 3.53 -4.73 2.32
C LEU A 28 2.86 -3.51 1.64
N TYR A 29 3.69 -2.73 0.92
CA TYR A 29 3.30 -1.57 0.09
C TYR A 29 2.80 -0.33 0.85
N LYS A 30 2.96 -0.27 2.17
CA LYS A 30 2.57 0.90 2.97
C LYS A 30 3.69 1.28 3.96
N PRO A 31 4.03 2.57 4.11
CA PRO A 31 5.04 3.02 5.07
C PRO A 31 4.74 2.57 6.50
N MET A 32 5.78 2.20 7.26
CA MET A 32 5.62 1.71 8.63
C MET A 32 4.82 2.67 9.51
N VAL A 33 5.13 3.96 9.48
CA VAL A 33 4.42 4.97 10.26
C VAL A 33 2.94 5.08 9.88
N CYS A 34 2.58 4.84 8.60
CA CYS A 34 1.20 4.89 8.16
C CYS A 34 0.37 3.72 8.72
N HIS A 35 0.96 2.53 8.87
CA HIS A 35 0.28 1.40 9.53
C HIS A 35 -0.14 1.77 10.96
N ILE A 36 0.75 2.39 11.73
CA ILE A 36 0.50 2.78 13.12
C ILE A 36 -0.56 3.88 13.20
N VAL A 37 -0.45 4.90 12.34
CA VAL A 37 -1.42 6.00 12.31
C VAL A 37 -2.82 5.50 11.96
N ASP A 38 -2.93 4.51 11.07
CA ASP A 38 -4.23 3.93 10.73
C ASP A 38 -4.85 3.13 11.88
N GLU A 39 -4.04 2.39 12.65
CA GLU A 39 -4.53 1.73 13.88
C GLU A 39 -5.08 2.77 14.87
N LEU A 40 -4.35 3.88 15.06
CA LEU A 40 -4.76 4.95 15.95
C LEU A 40 -6.04 5.66 15.47
N LYS A 41 -6.18 5.90 14.17
CA LYS A 41 -7.42 6.43 13.57
C LYS A 41 -8.59 5.46 13.77
N GLY A 42 -8.34 4.17 13.56
CA GLY A 42 -9.32 3.11 13.79
C GLY A 42 -9.75 2.98 15.26
N LEU A 43 -8.87 3.34 16.19
CA LEU A 43 -9.13 3.38 17.63
C LEU A 43 -9.99 4.61 18.04
N GLY A 44 -9.97 5.68 17.24
CA GLY A 44 -10.75 6.90 17.48
C GLY A 44 -10.18 7.77 18.59
N VAL A 45 -8.85 7.90 18.68
CA VAL A 45 -8.18 8.78 19.66
C VAL A 45 -8.50 10.26 19.38
N ASP A 46 -8.50 11.09 20.43
CA ASP A 46 -8.85 12.53 20.35
C ASP A 46 -7.79 13.39 19.65
N GLY A 47 -6.56 12.87 19.46
CA GLY A 47 -5.48 13.54 18.74
C GLY A 47 -4.29 12.64 18.53
N ILE A 48 -3.65 12.76 17.36
CA ILE A 48 -2.45 12.00 16.99
C ILE A 48 -1.32 13.00 16.72
N TYR A 49 -0.22 12.87 17.45
CA TYR A 49 0.97 13.70 17.37
C TYR A 49 2.14 12.86 16.88
N VAL A 50 2.70 13.21 15.72
CA VAL A 50 3.85 12.49 15.15
C VAL A 50 5.11 13.33 15.38
N ILE A 51 6.03 12.81 16.18
CA ILE A 51 7.31 13.47 16.43
C ILE A 51 8.24 13.15 15.28
N VAL A 52 8.62 14.18 14.53
CA VAL A 52 9.50 14.09 13.36
C VAL A 52 10.82 14.82 13.59
N GLY A 53 11.87 14.42 12.92
CA GLY A 53 13.20 15.01 13.09
C GLY A 53 14.05 14.86 11.83
N HIS A 54 14.85 13.80 11.74
CA HIS A 54 15.68 13.56 10.56
C HIS A 54 14.80 13.42 9.30
N LYS A 55 15.02 14.28 8.28
CA LYS A 55 14.25 14.33 7.02
C LYS A 55 12.72 14.40 7.26
N ALA A 56 12.30 15.22 8.20
CA ALA A 56 10.91 15.38 8.61
C ALA A 56 9.94 15.55 7.43
N GLU A 57 10.32 16.31 6.39
CA GLU A 57 9.48 16.58 5.22
C GLU A 57 9.08 15.31 4.45
N GLU A 58 9.94 14.27 4.44
CA GLU A 58 9.61 13.01 3.78
C GLU A 58 8.53 12.25 4.54
N VAL A 59 8.54 12.31 5.89
CA VAL A 59 7.50 11.72 6.74
C VAL A 59 6.20 12.50 6.63
N MET A 60 6.28 13.84 6.71
CA MET A 60 5.12 14.73 6.68
C MET A 60 4.30 14.62 5.39
N LYS A 61 4.94 14.28 4.26
CA LYS A 61 4.26 14.08 2.97
C LYS A 61 3.42 12.80 2.88
N LEU A 62 3.69 11.83 3.75
CA LEU A 62 3.08 10.49 3.69
C LEU A 62 1.96 10.28 4.70
N VAL A 63 1.89 11.13 5.72
CA VAL A 63 0.99 10.94 6.86
C VAL A 63 -0.01 12.09 6.93
N ASP A 64 -1.29 11.78 6.81
CA ASP A 64 -2.38 12.75 6.87
C ASP A 64 -3.18 12.65 8.18
N GLY A 65 -3.87 13.73 8.55
CA GLY A 65 -4.80 13.75 9.68
C GLY A 65 -4.13 13.65 11.04
N VAL A 66 -2.91 14.19 11.19
CA VAL A 66 -2.11 14.21 12.40
C VAL A 66 -1.52 15.62 12.62
N GLU A 67 -1.10 15.90 13.85
CA GLU A 67 -0.26 17.04 14.17
C GLU A 67 1.21 16.62 14.21
N PHE A 68 2.11 17.42 13.63
CA PHE A 68 3.54 17.15 13.64
C PHE A 68 4.25 17.98 14.71
N VAL A 69 5.13 17.31 15.47
CA VAL A 69 5.97 17.92 16.49
C VAL A 69 7.44 17.75 16.10
N MET A 70 8.20 18.82 16.07
CA MET A 70 9.59 18.78 15.58
C MET A 70 10.58 18.49 16.72
N GLN A 71 11.34 17.40 16.59
CA GLN A 71 12.54 17.15 17.39
C GLN A 71 13.78 17.62 16.62
N LYS A 72 14.33 18.77 16.98
CA LYS A 72 15.48 19.37 16.28
C LYS A 72 16.77 18.58 16.50
N GLU A 73 17.02 18.14 17.71
CA GLU A 73 18.19 17.35 18.11
C GLU A 73 17.76 15.97 18.59
N GLN A 74 18.35 14.91 18.05
CA GLN A 74 17.99 13.54 18.41
C GLN A 74 18.80 13.10 19.66
N LEU A 75 18.32 13.50 20.85
CA LEU A 75 18.95 13.23 22.14
C LEU A 75 18.28 12.08 22.91
N GLY A 76 17.54 11.20 22.23
CA GLY A 76 16.88 10.04 22.81
C GLY A 76 15.37 10.10 22.76
N THR A 77 14.73 8.99 23.17
CA THR A 77 13.27 8.79 23.11
C THR A 77 12.51 9.68 24.11
N GLY A 78 13.04 9.85 25.31
CA GLY A 78 12.49 10.77 26.31
C GLY A 78 12.56 12.21 25.83
N HIS A 79 13.69 12.63 25.23
CA HIS A 79 13.82 13.96 24.63
C HIS A 79 12.82 14.17 23.50
N ALA A 80 12.54 13.16 22.67
CA ALA A 80 11.50 13.24 21.63
C ALA A 80 10.14 13.54 22.28
N LEU A 81 9.77 12.81 23.31
CA LEU A 81 8.48 12.98 24.00
C LEU A 81 8.36 14.35 24.69
N MET A 82 9.46 14.90 25.24
CA MET A 82 9.47 16.26 25.80
C MET A 82 9.02 17.31 24.80
N GLN A 83 9.25 17.14 23.49
CA GLN A 83 8.83 18.08 22.47
C GLN A 83 7.30 18.18 22.36
N ALA A 84 6.58 17.16 22.81
CA ALA A 84 5.12 17.18 22.82
C ALA A 84 4.52 17.99 23.99
N LYS A 85 5.33 18.53 24.91
CA LYS A 85 4.86 19.30 26.06
C LYS A 85 3.99 20.50 25.67
N ASP A 86 4.36 21.22 24.62
CA ASP A 86 3.62 22.42 24.18
C ASP A 86 2.23 22.10 23.64
N VAL A 87 2.01 20.89 23.14
CA VAL A 87 0.74 20.49 22.53
C VAL A 87 -0.10 19.56 23.40
N LEU A 88 0.52 18.87 24.38
CA LEU A 88 -0.15 17.91 25.26
C LEU A 88 -0.05 18.23 26.75
N GLY A 89 0.93 19.04 27.19
CA GLY A 89 1.24 19.22 28.62
C GLY A 89 0.07 19.71 29.46
N ASP A 90 -0.78 20.56 28.91
CA ASP A 90 -1.95 21.12 29.59
C ASP A 90 -3.25 20.36 29.30
N LYS A 91 -3.20 19.25 28.52
CA LYS A 91 -4.37 18.46 28.20
C LYS A 91 -4.61 17.39 29.27
N GLU A 92 -5.83 17.36 29.80
CA GLU A 92 -6.26 16.26 30.67
C GLU A 92 -6.56 15.01 29.84
N GLY A 93 -6.12 13.85 30.33
CA GLY A 93 -6.39 12.57 29.68
C GLY A 93 -5.21 11.60 29.73
N THR A 94 -5.28 10.62 28.86
CA THR A 94 -4.30 9.54 28.73
C THR A 94 -3.56 9.69 27.40
N THR A 95 -2.26 9.49 27.38
CA THR A 95 -1.45 9.45 26.15
C THR A 95 -0.84 8.08 25.93
N ILE A 96 -1.10 7.49 24.75
CA ILE A 96 -0.39 6.32 24.25
C ILE A 96 0.88 6.81 23.55
N VAL A 97 2.01 6.19 23.84
CA VAL A 97 3.28 6.48 23.18
C VAL A 97 3.72 5.25 22.41
N LEU A 98 3.92 5.41 21.11
CA LEU A 98 4.23 4.33 20.17
C LEU A 98 5.50 4.63 19.37
N ASN A 99 6.23 3.58 19.02
CA ASN A 99 7.37 3.67 18.12
C ASN A 99 6.90 3.64 16.66
N GLY A 100 7.32 4.61 15.85
CA GLY A 100 6.95 4.73 14.42
C GLY A 100 7.48 3.60 13.52
N ASP A 101 8.26 2.67 14.07
CA ASP A 101 8.86 1.53 13.39
C ASP A 101 8.30 0.16 13.84
N ALA A 102 7.19 0.16 14.58
CA ALA A 102 6.47 -1.05 15.02
C ALA A 102 5.13 -1.24 14.27
N PRO A 103 5.14 -1.49 12.95
CA PRO A 103 3.95 -1.45 12.09
C PRO A 103 2.98 -2.62 12.27
N LEU A 104 3.35 -3.63 13.06
CA LEU A 104 2.55 -4.83 13.25
C LEU A 104 1.62 -4.77 14.45
N ILE A 105 1.72 -3.72 15.27
CA ILE A 105 0.83 -3.51 16.41
C ILE A 105 -0.63 -3.40 15.93
N THR A 106 -1.57 -4.00 16.67
CA THR A 106 -2.97 -3.98 16.28
C THR A 106 -3.78 -2.99 17.13
N LYS A 107 -4.91 -2.57 16.58
CA LYS A 107 -5.89 -1.76 17.29
C LYS A 107 -6.39 -2.46 18.55
N GLU A 108 -6.62 -3.78 18.48
CA GLU A 108 -7.11 -4.61 19.57
C GLU A 108 -6.14 -4.61 20.76
N THR A 109 -4.84 -4.76 20.48
CA THR A 109 -3.78 -4.72 21.49
C THR A 109 -3.66 -3.33 22.12
N LEU A 110 -3.73 -2.27 21.31
CA LEU A 110 -3.74 -0.89 21.83
C LEU A 110 -4.99 -0.60 22.68
N GLN A 111 -6.14 -1.11 22.29
CA GLN A 111 -7.38 -0.98 23.06
C GLN A 111 -7.26 -1.69 24.42
N GLY A 112 -6.66 -2.89 24.45
CA GLY A 112 -6.37 -3.62 25.67
C GLY A 112 -5.43 -2.86 26.62
N LEU A 113 -4.36 -2.25 26.08
CA LEU A 113 -3.44 -1.42 26.85
C LEU A 113 -4.16 -0.23 27.53
N ILE A 114 -5.00 0.49 26.78
CA ILE A 114 -5.77 1.63 27.30
C ILE A 114 -6.77 1.17 28.35
N GLN A 115 -7.47 0.08 28.07
CA GLN A 115 -8.47 -0.47 28.99
C GLN A 115 -7.81 -0.87 30.31
N TYR A 116 -6.69 -1.62 30.24
CA TYR A 116 -5.91 -1.99 31.43
C TYR A 116 -5.47 -0.76 32.23
N HIS A 117 -4.92 0.26 31.54
CA HIS A 117 -4.47 1.51 32.17
C HIS A 117 -5.59 2.20 32.95
N ASN A 118 -6.76 2.32 32.34
CA ASN A 118 -7.92 3.02 32.92
C ASN A 118 -8.56 2.23 34.07
N GLU A 119 -8.81 0.91 33.91
CA GLU A 119 -9.45 0.06 34.89
C GLU A 119 -8.64 -0.05 36.19
N HIS A 120 -7.30 -0.08 36.06
CA HIS A 120 -6.42 -0.16 37.23
C HIS A 120 -5.97 1.23 37.71
N GLN A 121 -6.53 2.31 37.17
CA GLN A 121 -6.19 3.70 37.55
C GLN A 121 -4.68 3.96 37.53
N MET A 122 -3.98 3.44 36.52
CA MET A 122 -2.54 3.60 36.40
C MET A 122 -2.16 5.04 36.03
N LYS A 123 -0.95 5.46 36.43
CA LYS A 123 -0.32 6.70 35.98
C LYS A 123 0.71 6.46 34.89
N GLY A 124 1.26 5.24 34.86
CA GLY A 124 2.12 4.73 33.80
C GLY A 124 1.84 3.25 33.58
N THR A 125 1.72 2.83 32.33
CA THR A 125 1.61 1.43 31.94
C THR A 125 2.60 1.17 30.83
N VAL A 126 3.45 0.17 31.01
CA VAL A 126 4.37 -0.32 29.98
C VAL A 126 3.79 -1.58 29.34
N MET A 127 3.83 -1.67 28.03
CA MET A 127 3.51 -2.92 27.35
C MET A 127 4.70 -3.87 27.44
N THR A 128 4.45 -5.11 27.85
CA THR A 128 5.48 -6.13 28.07
C THR A 128 5.16 -7.42 27.33
N CYS A 129 6.18 -8.22 27.08
CA CYS A 129 6.03 -9.59 26.59
C CYS A 129 7.17 -10.46 27.11
N ASP A 130 6.99 -11.79 27.11
CA ASP A 130 8.10 -12.73 27.28
C ASP A 130 8.72 -13.04 25.91
N CYS A 131 10.02 -12.89 25.80
CA CYS A 131 10.76 -13.18 24.57
C CYS A 131 11.97 -14.07 24.86
N ASP A 132 12.56 -14.62 23.78
CA ASP A 132 13.82 -15.33 23.87
C ASP A 132 14.94 -14.42 24.40
N LEU A 133 15.82 -14.97 25.24
CA LEU A 133 16.86 -14.22 25.94
C LEU A 133 17.92 -13.59 25.00
N ASP A 134 18.03 -14.05 23.77
CA ASP A 134 18.90 -13.50 22.74
C ASP A 134 18.44 -12.15 22.18
N LYS A 135 17.19 -11.79 22.41
CA LYS A 135 16.63 -10.49 22.00
C LYS A 135 17.19 -9.35 22.87
N LYS A 136 17.65 -8.30 22.20
CA LYS A 136 18.30 -7.14 22.81
C LYS A 136 17.33 -6.02 23.17
N PHE A 137 16.25 -6.36 23.87
CA PHE A 137 15.28 -5.41 24.40
C PHE A 137 15.58 -5.04 25.86
N GLY A 138 15.07 -3.91 26.32
CA GLY A 138 15.07 -3.54 27.74
C GLY A 138 14.37 -4.61 28.58
N ARG A 139 14.81 -4.81 29.79
CA ARG A 139 14.28 -5.81 30.76
C ARG A 139 13.37 -5.14 31.77
N ILE A 140 12.24 -5.78 32.05
CA ILE A 140 11.29 -5.32 33.06
C ILE A 140 11.76 -5.78 34.43
N ILE A 141 11.96 -4.84 35.31
CA ILE A 141 12.33 -5.13 36.71
C ILE A 141 11.06 -5.11 37.54
N ARG A 142 10.75 -6.25 38.19
CA ARG A 142 9.59 -6.39 39.06
C ARG A 142 10.02 -6.65 40.52
N GLU A 143 9.21 -6.12 41.41
CA GLU A 143 9.25 -6.45 42.83
C GLU A 143 7.81 -6.70 43.30
N ASN A 144 7.52 -7.89 43.84
CA ASN A 144 6.16 -8.28 44.25
C ASN A 144 5.08 -8.00 43.18
N ASP A 145 5.34 -8.44 41.95
CA ASP A 145 4.51 -8.24 40.74
C ASP A 145 4.36 -6.78 40.25
N GLN A 146 4.86 -5.80 40.98
CA GLN A 146 4.89 -4.40 40.51
C GLN A 146 6.08 -4.15 39.60
N VAL A 147 5.85 -3.43 38.51
CA VAL A 147 6.92 -2.92 37.65
C VAL A 147 7.66 -1.82 38.39
N LYS A 148 8.94 -2.00 38.69
CA LYS A 148 9.79 -1.03 39.40
C LYS A 148 10.60 -0.17 38.45
N GLY A 149 11.00 -0.71 37.33
CA GLY A 149 11.79 0.01 36.34
C GLY A 149 11.98 -0.81 35.06
N ILE A 150 12.64 -0.19 34.11
CA ILE A 150 13.06 -0.81 32.86
C ILE A 150 14.55 -0.54 32.73
N VAL A 151 15.35 -1.58 32.52
CA VAL A 151 16.78 -1.42 32.26
C VAL A 151 17.06 -1.73 30.79
N GLU A 152 17.60 -0.76 30.07
CA GLU A 152 17.96 -0.96 28.66
C GLU A 152 19.03 -2.04 28.52
N TYR A 153 18.97 -2.85 27.46
CA TYR A 153 19.83 -4.04 27.30
C TYR A 153 21.32 -3.75 27.45
N LYS A 154 21.80 -2.57 27.04
CA LYS A 154 23.20 -2.16 27.14
C LYS A 154 23.63 -1.84 28.58
N ASP A 155 22.68 -1.44 29.41
CA ASP A 155 22.90 -1.09 30.83
C ASP A 155 22.57 -2.27 31.74
N CYS A 156 22.05 -3.41 31.23
CA CYS A 156 21.73 -4.61 32.01
C CYS A 156 22.99 -5.30 32.58
N THR A 157 22.91 -5.73 33.83
CA THR A 157 23.81 -6.74 34.39
C THR A 157 23.57 -8.11 33.74
N ASP A 158 24.49 -9.06 33.92
CA ASP A 158 24.31 -10.43 33.39
C ASP A 158 23.07 -11.14 33.99
N GLU A 159 22.73 -10.86 35.25
CA GLU A 159 21.52 -11.38 35.90
C GLU A 159 20.25 -10.78 35.26
N GLN A 160 20.25 -9.47 35.00
CA GLN A 160 19.12 -8.79 34.39
C GLN A 160 18.89 -9.23 32.95
N ARG A 161 19.94 -9.58 32.18
CA ARG A 161 19.81 -10.14 30.82
C ARG A 161 19.06 -11.45 30.77
N ASN A 162 19.01 -12.20 31.89
CA ASN A 162 18.29 -13.46 31.99
C ASN A 162 16.80 -13.29 32.36
N ILE A 163 16.30 -12.08 32.56
CA ILE A 163 14.89 -11.81 32.75
C ILE A 163 14.16 -12.00 31.40
N PRO A 164 13.16 -12.88 31.30
CA PRO A 164 12.44 -13.12 30.07
C PRO A 164 11.49 -11.98 29.66
N GLU A 165 10.96 -11.26 30.66
CA GLU A 165 10.01 -10.18 30.42
C GLU A 165 10.70 -8.93 29.92
N MET A 166 10.29 -8.49 28.73
CA MET A 166 10.89 -7.38 27.99
C MET A 166 9.96 -6.20 27.83
N ASN A 167 10.56 -5.03 27.74
CA ASN A 167 9.91 -3.81 27.31
C ASN A 167 9.65 -3.85 25.81
N VAL A 168 8.39 -3.74 25.41
CA VAL A 168 7.97 -3.71 23.99
C VAL A 168 8.25 -2.34 23.37
N GLY A 169 8.24 -1.27 24.18
CA GLY A 169 8.50 0.10 23.72
C GLY A 169 7.24 0.93 23.49
N GLU A 170 6.08 0.37 23.82
CA GLU A 170 4.79 1.04 23.79
C GLU A 170 4.30 1.27 25.22
N TYR A 171 3.71 2.46 25.44
CA TYR A 171 3.33 2.91 26.76
C TYR A 171 1.96 3.60 26.76
N CYS A 172 1.36 3.66 27.95
CA CYS A 172 0.17 4.45 28.21
C CYS A 172 0.39 5.25 29.50
N PHE A 173 0.18 6.57 29.46
CA PHE A 173 0.44 7.46 30.56
C PHE A 173 -0.72 8.40 30.84
N ASP A 174 -0.94 8.74 32.12
CA ASP A 174 -1.66 9.96 32.48
C ASP A 174 -0.82 11.18 32.09
N ASN A 175 -1.40 12.15 31.37
CA ASN A 175 -0.67 13.28 30.82
C ASN A 175 0.06 14.10 31.87
N ALA A 176 -0.62 14.49 32.94
CA ALA A 176 -0.02 15.33 33.97
C ALA A 176 1.16 14.62 34.66
N ALA A 177 1.01 13.34 34.94
CA ALA A 177 2.06 12.51 35.53
C ALA A 177 3.25 12.35 34.56
N LEU A 178 3.00 12.13 33.29
CA LEU A 178 4.01 11.97 32.25
C LEU A 178 4.89 13.21 32.16
N PHE A 179 4.30 14.39 31.86
CA PHE A 179 5.08 15.61 31.65
C PHE A 179 5.81 16.07 32.88
N LYS A 180 5.27 15.79 34.10
CA LYS A 180 5.98 16.03 35.34
C LYS A 180 7.19 15.10 35.52
N ALA A 181 7.06 13.81 35.17
CA ALA A 181 8.17 12.87 35.23
C ALA A 181 9.27 13.21 34.22
N LEU A 182 8.89 13.62 33.02
CA LEU A 182 9.84 14.03 31.97
C LEU A 182 10.75 15.20 32.37
N GLU A 183 10.32 16.06 33.30
CA GLU A 183 11.17 17.15 33.82
C GLU A 183 12.36 16.62 34.65
N SER A 184 12.30 15.38 35.10
CA SER A 184 13.30 14.77 36.00
C SER A 184 14.21 13.77 35.32
N ILE A 185 13.99 13.44 34.04
CA ILE A 185 14.87 12.48 33.34
C ILE A 185 16.25 13.09 33.07
N THR A 186 17.25 12.22 33.11
CA THR A 186 18.66 12.58 32.85
C THR A 186 19.21 11.76 31.70
N ASN A 187 20.37 12.14 31.18
CA ASN A 187 21.07 11.38 30.14
C ASN A 187 22.30 10.62 30.68
N ASN A 188 22.33 10.33 31.97
CA ASN A 188 23.46 9.64 32.60
C ASN A 188 23.36 8.11 32.43
N ASN A 189 23.57 7.63 31.19
CA ASN A 189 23.51 6.22 30.83
C ASN A 189 24.54 5.90 29.72
N ALA A 190 24.64 4.64 29.32
CA ALA A 190 25.64 4.16 28.34
C ALA A 190 25.59 4.85 26.99
N GLN A 191 24.49 5.48 26.60
CA GLN A 191 24.32 6.15 25.31
C GLN A 191 24.34 7.68 25.39
N ASN A 192 24.36 8.26 26.61
CA ASN A 192 24.19 9.69 26.87
C ASN A 192 22.87 10.26 26.25
N GLU A 193 21.81 9.48 26.29
CA GLU A 193 20.49 9.83 25.75
C GLU A 193 19.46 9.93 26.87
N TYR A 194 18.41 10.73 26.66
CA TYR A 194 17.23 10.77 27.55
C TYR A 194 16.31 9.60 27.20
N TYR A 195 16.24 8.59 28.06
CA TYR A 195 15.41 7.41 27.84
C TYR A 195 13.97 7.62 28.35
N ILE A 196 12.98 7.26 27.54
CA ILE A 196 11.58 7.22 28.00
C ILE A 196 11.39 6.18 29.12
N THR A 197 12.18 5.12 29.14
CA THR A 197 12.14 4.05 30.13
C THR A 197 12.39 4.54 31.55
N ASP A 198 13.15 5.63 31.71
CA ASP A 198 13.45 6.23 33.04
C ASP A 198 12.19 6.83 33.67
N VAL A 199 11.18 7.22 32.87
CA VAL A 199 9.90 7.73 33.35
C VAL A 199 9.21 6.76 34.31
N ILE A 200 9.33 5.46 34.06
CA ILE A 200 8.72 4.40 34.89
C ILE A 200 9.33 4.38 36.28
N GLU A 201 10.65 4.44 36.41
CA GLU A 201 11.35 4.49 37.66
C GLU A 201 11.06 5.80 38.44
N ILE A 202 11.07 6.94 37.73
CA ILE A 202 10.75 8.25 38.32
C ILE A 202 9.33 8.26 38.87
N MET A 203 8.35 7.72 38.13
CA MET A 203 6.97 7.61 38.62
C MET A 203 6.87 6.74 39.90
N ASN A 204 7.61 5.62 39.94
CA ASN A 204 7.68 4.77 41.13
C ASN A 204 8.25 5.52 42.35
N HIS A 205 9.34 6.29 42.18
CA HIS A 205 9.91 7.11 43.25
C HIS A 205 8.95 8.20 43.73
N GLN A 206 8.03 8.64 42.90
CA GLN A 206 6.96 9.56 43.26
C GLN A 206 5.74 8.88 43.87
N ASN A 207 5.80 7.57 44.12
CA ASN A 207 4.70 6.72 44.64
C ASN A 207 3.45 6.76 43.73
N LEU A 208 3.63 6.91 42.43
CA LEU A 208 2.56 6.81 41.42
C LEU A 208 2.32 5.35 41.07
N ASN A 209 1.06 5.01 40.77
CA ASN A 209 0.67 3.66 40.37
C ASN A 209 1.17 3.34 38.95
N VAL A 210 2.12 2.40 38.84
CA VAL A 210 2.72 1.97 37.55
C VAL A 210 2.50 0.47 37.38
N GLY A 211 2.11 0.07 36.17
CA GLY A 211 1.84 -1.33 35.84
C GLY A 211 2.44 -1.79 34.51
N GLY A 212 2.36 -3.10 34.29
CA GLY A 212 2.77 -3.75 33.05
C GLY A 212 1.57 -4.46 32.41
N TYR A 213 1.24 -4.11 31.18
CA TYR A 213 0.28 -4.82 30.36
C TYR A 213 1.01 -5.85 29.52
N LYS A 214 0.88 -7.12 29.90
CA LYS A 214 1.59 -8.22 29.23
C LYS A 214 0.76 -8.76 28.07
N ILE A 215 1.40 -8.87 26.90
CA ILE A 215 0.80 -9.45 25.70
C ILE A 215 1.44 -10.80 25.38
N ASP A 216 0.67 -11.68 24.75
CA ASP A 216 1.11 -13.03 24.38
C ASP A 216 1.52 -13.15 22.92
N ASP A 217 1.03 -12.27 22.03
CA ASP A 217 1.34 -12.31 20.59
C ASP A 217 2.61 -11.54 20.26
N LEU A 218 3.72 -12.26 20.22
CA LEU A 218 5.03 -11.71 19.86
C LEU A 218 5.10 -11.21 18.41
N SER A 219 4.17 -11.60 17.54
CA SER A 219 4.15 -11.14 16.15
C SER A 219 3.76 -9.67 15.98
N GLU A 220 3.23 -9.05 17.04
CA GLU A 220 2.85 -7.64 17.05
C GLU A 220 3.97 -6.71 17.51
N VAL A 221 4.99 -7.26 18.15
CA VAL A 221 6.01 -6.48 18.85
C VAL A 221 7.34 -6.44 18.13
N GLY A 222 8.06 -5.36 18.35
CA GLY A 222 9.41 -5.15 17.89
C GLY A 222 9.51 -4.11 16.79
N GLY A 223 10.39 -3.15 17.02
CA GLY A 223 10.77 -2.16 16.03
C GLY A 223 11.64 -2.78 14.93
N ILE A 224 11.30 -2.51 13.69
CA ILE A 224 12.05 -2.94 12.50
C ILE A 224 13.28 -2.07 12.34
N ASN A 225 14.48 -2.64 12.37
CA ASN A 225 15.72 -1.89 12.40
C ASN A 225 16.59 -2.04 11.15
N ASP A 226 16.40 -3.11 10.39
CA ASP A 226 17.14 -3.38 9.16
C ASP A 226 16.25 -4.00 8.07
N LYS A 227 16.83 -4.29 6.92
CA LYS A 227 16.09 -4.84 5.77
C LYS A 227 15.65 -6.29 5.95
N PHE A 228 16.34 -7.06 6.78
CA PHE A 228 15.95 -8.42 7.07
C PHE A 228 14.72 -8.44 7.97
N GLU A 229 14.72 -7.67 9.06
CA GLU A 229 13.56 -7.51 9.94
C GLU A 229 12.35 -6.93 9.16
N LEU A 230 12.59 -6.01 8.22
CA LEU A 230 11.54 -5.47 7.34
C LEU A 230 10.88 -6.56 6.49
N GLN A 231 11.67 -7.47 5.96
CA GLN A 231 11.18 -8.57 5.15
C GLN A 231 10.40 -9.60 5.99
N GLU A 232 10.87 -9.90 7.21
CA GLU A 232 10.15 -10.78 8.13
C GLU A 232 8.81 -10.17 8.56
N ALA A 233 8.77 -8.87 8.89
CA ALA A 233 7.53 -8.16 9.19
C ALA A 233 6.56 -8.16 7.99
N THR A 234 7.08 -8.04 6.76
CA THR A 234 6.26 -8.14 5.54
C THR A 234 5.58 -9.50 5.43
N LYS A 235 6.29 -10.60 5.69
CA LYS A 235 5.71 -11.96 5.68
C LYS A 235 4.63 -12.14 6.74
N GLN A 236 4.89 -11.62 7.95
CA GLN A 236 3.93 -11.72 9.06
C GLN A 236 2.64 -10.95 8.72
N LEU A 237 2.76 -9.75 8.19
CA LEU A 237 1.60 -8.95 7.79
C LEU A 237 0.85 -9.59 6.61
N GLN A 238 1.57 -10.10 5.60
CA GLN A 238 1.01 -10.85 4.47
C GLN A 238 0.19 -12.05 4.97
N TYR A 239 0.75 -12.85 5.87
CA TYR A 239 0.04 -13.99 6.45
C TYR A 239 -1.23 -13.56 7.17
N ARG A 240 -1.17 -12.49 7.98
CA ARG A 240 -2.30 -11.96 8.74
C ARG A 240 -3.42 -11.48 7.82
N ILE A 241 -3.08 -10.71 6.78
CA ILE A 241 -4.05 -10.18 5.81
C ILE A 241 -4.67 -11.30 4.98
N ASN A 242 -3.86 -12.21 4.43
CA ASN A 242 -4.36 -13.32 3.63
C ASN A 242 -5.25 -14.26 4.45
N LYS A 243 -4.88 -14.54 5.71
CA LYS A 243 -5.72 -15.32 6.63
C LYS A 243 -7.07 -14.64 6.88
N LYS A 244 -7.10 -13.32 7.05
CA LYS A 244 -8.34 -12.58 7.22
C LYS A 244 -9.24 -12.74 5.99
N HIS A 245 -8.72 -12.51 4.78
CA HIS A 245 -9.50 -12.68 3.54
C HIS A 245 -10.05 -14.10 3.37
N LEU A 246 -9.26 -15.14 3.70
CA LEU A 246 -9.75 -16.52 3.67
C LEU A 246 -10.91 -16.75 4.65
N LEU A 247 -10.83 -16.17 5.85
CA LEU A 247 -11.91 -16.27 6.85
C LEU A 247 -13.15 -15.46 6.44
N ASP A 248 -12.97 -14.41 5.66
CA ASP A 248 -14.04 -13.57 5.11
C ASP A 248 -14.66 -14.17 3.81
N GLY A 249 -14.24 -15.38 3.39
CA GLY A 249 -14.84 -16.11 2.27
C GLY A 249 -14.15 -15.93 0.92
N VAL A 250 -12.96 -15.33 0.88
CA VAL A 250 -12.12 -15.26 -0.32
C VAL A 250 -11.32 -16.56 -0.46
N ASN A 251 -11.19 -17.09 -1.67
CA ASN A 251 -10.34 -18.25 -1.94
C ASN A 251 -8.95 -17.79 -2.41
N ILE A 252 -7.92 -17.98 -1.61
CA ILE A 252 -6.50 -17.69 -1.96
C ILE A 252 -5.80 -19.03 -2.17
N VAL A 253 -5.39 -19.31 -3.41
CA VAL A 253 -4.80 -20.61 -3.79
C VAL A 253 -3.43 -20.83 -3.17
N ASP A 254 -2.62 -19.79 -3.06
CA ASP A 254 -1.30 -19.83 -2.42
C ASP A 254 -1.07 -18.56 -1.59
N MET A 255 -1.22 -18.67 -0.27
CA MET A 255 -1.02 -17.56 0.67
C MET A 255 0.41 -17.00 0.66
N THR A 256 1.40 -17.80 0.33
CA THR A 256 2.81 -17.42 0.40
C THR A 256 3.26 -16.63 -0.81
N ASN A 257 2.61 -16.85 -1.95
CA ASN A 257 2.91 -16.17 -3.21
C ASN A 257 1.77 -15.24 -3.67
N THR A 258 1.03 -14.69 -2.72
CA THR A 258 -0.04 -13.71 -2.97
C THR A 258 0.15 -12.53 -2.02
N TYR A 259 0.30 -11.34 -2.59
CA TYR A 259 0.62 -10.12 -1.86
C TYR A 259 -0.56 -9.15 -1.92
N ILE A 260 -1.31 -9.05 -0.83
CA ILE A 260 -2.49 -8.20 -0.70
C ILE A 260 -2.19 -7.08 0.29
N GLY A 261 -2.30 -5.83 -0.15
CA GLY A 261 -2.11 -4.65 0.68
C GLY A 261 -3.22 -4.52 1.74
N ARG A 262 -2.90 -3.83 2.83
CA ARG A 262 -3.79 -3.68 3.98
C ARG A 262 -5.16 -3.05 3.65
N ASP A 263 -5.18 -2.09 2.71
CA ASP A 263 -6.36 -1.29 2.39
C ASP A 263 -7.21 -1.93 1.27
N VAL A 264 -6.83 -3.12 0.83
CA VAL A 264 -7.55 -3.89 -0.21
C VAL A 264 -8.78 -4.55 0.39
N VAL A 265 -9.88 -4.48 -0.34
CA VAL A 265 -11.14 -5.15 0.01
C VAL A 265 -11.48 -6.15 -1.09
N ILE A 266 -11.83 -7.38 -0.71
CA ILE A 266 -12.19 -8.45 -1.66
C ILE A 266 -13.50 -9.10 -1.20
N GLY A 267 -14.44 -9.25 -2.12
CA GLY A 267 -15.72 -9.89 -1.89
C GLY A 267 -15.61 -11.42 -1.79
N HIS A 268 -16.64 -12.03 -1.19
CA HIS A 268 -16.72 -13.49 -1.00
C HIS A 268 -16.78 -14.25 -2.34
N ASP A 269 -16.45 -15.54 -2.34
CA ASP A 269 -16.41 -16.42 -3.50
C ASP A 269 -15.45 -15.97 -4.62
N THR A 270 -14.65 -14.93 -4.39
CA THR A 270 -13.58 -14.50 -5.30
C THR A 270 -12.35 -15.38 -5.10
N THR A 271 -11.78 -15.86 -6.21
CA THR A 271 -10.56 -16.67 -6.23
C THR A 271 -9.37 -15.82 -6.66
N ILE A 272 -8.31 -15.85 -5.85
CA ILE A 272 -7.02 -15.21 -6.15
C ILE A 272 -5.98 -16.30 -6.40
N GLU A 273 -5.50 -16.37 -7.63
CA GLU A 273 -4.46 -17.28 -8.09
C GLU A 273 -3.04 -16.81 -7.65
N PRO A 274 -2.03 -17.70 -7.66
CA PRO A 274 -0.67 -17.36 -7.24
C PRO A 274 -0.01 -16.24 -8.04
N GLY A 275 0.90 -15.52 -7.40
CA GLY A 275 1.72 -14.47 -8.01
C GLY A 275 1.01 -13.12 -8.16
N CYS A 276 -0.17 -12.97 -7.57
CA CYS A 276 -0.89 -11.70 -7.61
C CYS A 276 -0.33 -10.69 -6.62
N ILE A 277 -0.24 -9.42 -7.06
CA ILE A 277 0.13 -8.24 -6.28
C ILE A 277 -1.05 -7.28 -6.33
N ILE A 278 -1.73 -7.09 -5.19
CA ILE A 278 -2.93 -6.26 -5.10
C ILE A 278 -2.69 -5.19 -4.03
N LYS A 279 -2.65 -3.92 -4.44
CA LYS A 279 -2.23 -2.82 -3.56
C LYS A 279 -3.09 -1.56 -3.74
N GLY A 280 -2.76 -0.53 -2.97
CA GLY A 280 -3.50 0.72 -2.95
C GLY A 280 -4.91 0.54 -2.36
N LYS A 281 -5.84 1.35 -2.79
CA LYS A 281 -7.27 1.27 -2.40
C LYS A 281 -8.07 0.38 -3.36
N THR A 282 -7.50 -0.78 -3.72
CA THR A 282 -8.15 -1.71 -4.65
C THR A 282 -9.34 -2.39 -3.98
N VAL A 283 -10.47 -2.43 -4.71
CA VAL A 283 -11.69 -3.12 -4.30
C VAL A 283 -12.05 -4.14 -5.37
N ILE A 284 -12.26 -5.39 -4.98
CA ILE A 284 -12.67 -6.49 -5.85
C ILE A 284 -14.03 -7.02 -5.36
N GLY A 285 -14.97 -7.15 -6.25
CA GLY A 285 -16.31 -7.66 -5.98
C GLY A 285 -16.36 -9.16 -5.68
N ASN A 286 -17.57 -9.71 -5.76
CA ASN A 286 -17.83 -11.12 -5.47
C ASN A 286 -17.70 -11.99 -6.72
N GLY A 287 -17.34 -13.27 -6.53
CA GLY A 287 -17.33 -14.26 -7.59
C GLY A 287 -16.34 -14.00 -8.72
N CYS A 288 -15.30 -13.21 -8.47
CA CYS A 288 -14.26 -12.91 -9.44
C CYS A 288 -13.21 -14.04 -9.51
N HIS A 289 -12.51 -14.14 -10.63
CA HIS A 289 -11.36 -15.01 -10.80
C HIS A 289 -10.14 -14.18 -11.23
N ILE A 290 -9.21 -14.00 -10.32
CA ILE A 290 -8.07 -13.08 -10.45
C ILE A 290 -6.76 -13.85 -10.49
N GLY A 291 -6.00 -13.67 -11.53
CA GLY A 291 -4.68 -14.26 -11.69
C GLY A 291 -4.61 -15.44 -12.67
N PRO A 292 -3.48 -16.14 -12.72
CA PRO A 292 -2.26 -15.84 -11.95
C PRO A 292 -1.51 -14.59 -12.44
N TYR A 293 -0.56 -14.11 -11.63
CA TYR A 293 0.38 -13.02 -11.95
C TYR A 293 -0.31 -11.75 -12.43
N CYS A 294 -1.32 -11.28 -11.70
CA CYS A 294 -1.92 -9.96 -11.90
C CYS A 294 -1.32 -8.93 -10.95
N GLU A 295 -1.14 -7.69 -11.43
CA GLU A 295 -0.77 -6.55 -10.58
C GLU A 295 -1.85 -5.48 -10.66
N PHE A 296 -2.41 -5.11 -9.48
CA PHE A 296 -3.45 -4.07 -9.35
C PHE A 296 -3.00 -2.99 -8.38
N ASP A 297 -3.26 -1.72 -8.76
CA ASP A 297 -2.99 -0.55 -7.93
C ASP A 297 -4.13 0.46 -8.09
N ASN A 298 -4.90 0.71 -7.01
CA ASN A 298 -6.07 1.60 -7.01
C ASN A 298 -7.11 1.23 -8.08
N VAL A 299 -7.55 -0.03 -8.11
CA VAL A 299 -8.50 -0.55 -9.09
C VAL A 299 -9.83 -0.88 -8.43
N GLU A 300 -10.93 -0.49 -9.05
CA GLU A 300 -12.27 -0.93 -8.66
C GLU A 300 -12.75 -2.01 -9.64
N ILE A 301 -12.93 -3.22 -9.16
CA ILE A 301 -13.40 -4.39 -9.93
C ILE A 301 -14.75 -4.80 -9.34
N LYS A 302 -15.77 -4.88 -10.19
CA LYS A 302 -17.11 -5.30 -9.81
C LYS A 302 -17.23 -6.83 -9.79
N ASP A 303 -18.45 -7.36 -9.79
CA ASP A 303 -18.71 -8.78 -9.61
C ASP A 303 -18.50 -9.61 -10.88
N ASN A 304 -18.17 -10.89 -10.70
CA ASN A 304 -18.05 -11.90 -11.77
C ASN A 304 -17.06 -11.51 -12.88
N VAL A 305 -15.95 -10.89 -12.53
CA VAL A 305 -14.88 -10.47 -13.44
C VAL A 305 -13.77 -11.52 -13.48
N GLU A 306 -13.25 -11.80 -14.67
CA GLU A 306 -12.10 -12.68 -14.87
C GLU A 306 -10.90 -11.89 -15.41
N ILE A 307 -9.74 -11.93 -14.71
CA ILE A 307 -8.51 -11.24 -15.14
C ILE A 307 -7.32 -12.15 -14.98
N LYS A 308 -6.51 -12.29 -16.04
CA LYS A 308 -5.32 -13.15 -16.07
C LYS A 308 -4.07 -12.40 -16.54
N PHE A 309 -2.91 -12.62 -15.90
CA PHE A 309 -1.58 -12.13 -16.33
C PHE A 309 -1.60 -10.65 -16.76
N SER A 310 -2.27 -9.78 -16.05
CA SER A 310 -2.48 -8.41 -16.50
C SER A 310 -2.09 -7.38 -15.45
N VAL A 311 -1.72 -6.17 -15.90
CA VAL A 311 -1.34 -5.04 -15.05
C VAL A 311 -2.37 -3.93 -15.20
N ILE A 312 -3.04 -3.57 -14.10
CA ILE A 312 -4.11 -2.58 -14.10
C ILE A 312 -3.87 -1.57 -12.99
N ALA A 313 -3.95 -0.29 -13.33
CA ALA A 313 -3.84 0.80 -12.36
C ALA A 313 -4.91 1.88 -12.59
N ASP A 314 -5.38 2.50 -11.50
CA ASP A 314 -6.29 3.65 -11.49
C ASP A 314 -7.48 3.48 -12.46
N SER A 315 -8.18 2.35 -12.39
CA SER A 315 -9.21 1.98 -13.38
C SER A 315 -10.43 1.34 -12.75
N ILE A 316 -11.55 1.38 -13.45
CA ILE A 316 -12.83 0.77 -13.05
C ILE A 316 -13.18 -0.32 -14.04
N ILE A 317 -13.50 -1.51 -13.53
CA ILE A 317 -13.89 -2.69 -14.31
C ILE A 317 -15.27 -3.13 -13.84
N GLU A 318 -16.24 -3.06 -14.73
CA GLU A 318 -17.64 -3.39 -14.44
C GLU A 318 -17.90 -4.92 -14.49
N ASN A 319 -19.15 -5.30 -14.18
CA ASN A 319 -19.55 -6.71 -14.03
C ASN A 319 -19.32 -7.55 -15.31
N GLY A 320 -18.91 -8.79 -15.12
CA GLY A 320 -18.84 -9.80 -16.18
C GLY A 320 -17.78 -9.52 -17.26
N VAL A 321 -16.83 -8.64 -16.99
CA VAL A 321 -15.71 -8.34 -17.87
C VAL A 321 -14.67 -9.47 -17.80
N ASP A 322 -14.08 -9.83 -18.95
CA ASP A 322 -12.91 -10.70 -18.98
C ASP A 322 -11.71 -10.00 -19.63
N ILE A 323 -10.52 -10.09 -18.99
CA ILE A 323 -9.30 -9.37 -19.39
C ILE A 323 -8.10 -10.32 -19.39
N GLY A 324 -7.35 -10.25 -20.49
CA GLY A 324 -6.05 -10.89 -20.58
C GLY A 324 -6.00 -12.12 -21.49
N PRO A 325 -4.89 -12.83 -21.47
CA PRO A 325 -3.66 -12.51 -20.72
C PRO A 325 -2.87 -11.34 -21.35
N TYR A 326 -1.97 -10.74 -20.55
CA TYR A 326 -1.03 -9.70 -20.95
C TYR A 326 -1.69 -8.40 -21.44
N ALA A 327 -2.77 -7.99 -20.77
CA ALA A 327 -3.38 -6.69 -20.96
C ALA A 327 -2.79 -5.65 -19.98
N ARG A 328 -2.80 -4.38 -20.39
CA ARG A 328 -2.38 -3.26 -19.55
C ARG A 328 -3.38 -2.12 -19.59
N LEU A 329 -3.94 -1.77 -18.42
CA LEU A 329 -4.86 -0.65 -18.26
C LEU A 329 -4.27 0.37 -17.30
N ARG A 330 -4.38 1.66 -17.65
CA ARG A 330 -3.82 2.74 -16.82
C ARG A 330 -4.49 4.08 -17.03
N ASN A 331 -4.31 4.98 -16.06
CA ASN A 331 -4.72 6.37 -16.14
C ASN A 331 -6.23 6.51 -16.35
N HIS A 332 -7.03 5.95 -15.44
CA HIS A 332 -8.49 6.10 -15.39
C HIS A 332 -9.20 5.50 -16.63
N CYS A 333 -8.92 4.24 -16.91
CA CYS A 333 -9.75 3.46 -17.82
C CYS A 333 -11.07 3.07 -17.13
N HIS A 334 -12.18 3.11 -17.89
CA HIS A 334 -13.47 2.60 -17.45
C HIS A 334 -13.95 1.56 -18.44
N ILE A 335 -13.98 0.31 -18.00
CA ILE A 335 -14.37 -0.84 -18.81
C ILE A 335 -15.78 -1.25 -18.37
N LEU A 336 -16.73 -1.10 -19.27
CA LEU A 336 -18.16 -1.35 -18.99
C LEU A 336 -18.49 -2.84 -19.03
N GLU A 337 -19.76 -3.18 -18.70
CA GLU A 337 -20.16 -4.57 -18.49
C GLU A 337 -19.97 -5.46 -19.70
N ASN A 338 -19.63 -6.72 -19.46
CA ASN A 338 -19.51 -7.79 -20.45
C ASN A 338 -18.52 -7.48 -21.60
N VAL A 339 -17.55 -6.63 -21.36
CA VAL A 339 -16.44 -6.37 -22.28
C VAL A 339 -15.51 -7.58 -22.33
N HIS A 340 -15.07 -7.95 -23.53
CA HIS A 340 -14.00 -8.92 -23.75
C HIS A 340 -12.71 -8.21 -24.21
N MET A 341 -11.67 -8.31 -23.41
CA MET A 341 -10.34 -7.77 -23.70
C MET A 341 -9.31 -8.89 -23.71
N GLY A 342 -8.85 -9.29 -24.87
CA GLY A 342 -7.90 -10.38 -25.02
C GLY A 342 -6.44 -9.97 -24.83
N ASN A 343 -5.55 -10.77 -25.43
CA ASN A 343 -4.12 -10.65 -25.20
C ASN A 343 -3.45 -9.47 -25.90
N PHE A 344 -2.46 -8.88 -25.19
CA PHE A 344 -1.64 -7.76 -25.67
C PHE A 344 -2.44 -6.50 -26.03
N VAL A 345 -3.51 -6.25 -25.29
CA VAL A 345 -4.28 -5.01 -25.40
C VAL A 345 -3.80 -4.01 -24.37
N GLU A 346 -3.43 -2.82 -24.82
CA GLU A 346 -3.14 -1.70 -23.95
C GLU A 346 -4.23 -0.62 -24.06
N MET A 347 -4.76 -0.20 -22.92
CA MET A 347 -5.68 0.94 -22.83
C MET A 347 -5.14 1.99 -21.86
N LYS A 348 -5.35 3.25 -22.25
CA LYS A 348 -4.93 4.39 -21.45
C LYS A 348 -5.96 5.51 -21.56
N LYS A 349 -6.49 5.94 -20.40
CA LYS A 349 -7.47 7.05 -20.37
C LYS A 349 -8.57 6.84 -21.41
N ALA A 350 -9.22 5.68 -21.34
CA ALA A 350 -10.23 5.26 -22.31
C ALA A 350 -11.48 4.72 -21.59
N THR A 351 -12.63 5.01 -22.17
CA THR A 351 -13.90 4.36 -21.83
C THR A 351 -14.20 3.32 -22.89
N PHE A 352 -14.52 2.09 -22.49
CA PHE A 352 -14.81 0.99 -23.40
C PHE A 352 -16.20 0.43 -23.11
N GLY A 353 -17.09 0.62 -24.06
CA GLY A 353 -18.53 0.43 -23.93
C GLY A 353 -18.95 -1.03 -23.75
N LYS A 354 -20.14 -1.19 -23.22
CA LYS A 354 -20.76 -2.49 -22.88
C LYS A 354 -20.76 -3.46 -24.05
N GLY A 355 -20.37 -4.71 -23.80
CA GLY A 355 -20.36 -5.79 -24.79
C GLY A 355 -19.33 -5.62 -25.92
N SER A 356 -18.52 -4.57 -25.88
CA SER A 356 -17.48 -4.33 -26.88
C SER A 356 -16.28 -5.26 -26.71
N LYS A 357 -15.54 -5.50 -27.79
CA LYS A 357 -14.46 -6.49 -27.85
C LYS A 357 -13.19 -5.91 -28.46
N ALA A 358 -12.05 -6.17 -27.81
CA ALA A 358 -10.70 -5.95 -28.32
C ALA A 358 -9.86 -7.20 -28.02
N ALA A 359 -9.97 -8.23 -28.87
CA ALA A 359 -9.46 -9.56 -28.54
C ALA A 359 -7.93 -9.71 -28.69
N HIS A 360 -7.27 -8.85 -29.49
CA HIS A 360 -5.85 -9.06 -29.84
C HIS A 360 -5.11 -7.75 -30.08
N LEU A 361 -3.89 -7.66 -29.56
CA LEU A 361 -2.84 -6.71 -29.92
C LEU A 361 -3.36 -5.35 -30.42
N SER A 362 -3.80 -4.49 -29.54
CA SER A 362 -4.35 -3.19 -29.88
C SER A 362 -3.92 -2.13 -28.88
N TYR A 363 -3.77 -0.88 -29.35
CA TYR A 363 -3.57 0.27 -28.47
C TYR A 363 -4.78 1.21 -28.56
N ILE A 364 -5.44 1.41 -27.44
CA ILE A 364 -6.62 2.28 -27.32
C ILE A 364 -6.32 3.35 -26.28
N GLY A 365 -5.88 4.50 -26.73
CA GLY A 365 -5.48 5.62 -25.87
C GLY A 365 -6.30 6.87 -26.13
N ASP A 366 -6.66 7.60 -25.07
CA ASP A 366 -7.47 8.82 -25.11
C ASP A 366 -8.71 8.63 -26.00
N ALA A 367 -9.51 7.58 -25.74
CA ALA A 367 -10.61 7.16 -26.60
C ALA A 367 -11.91 6.93 -25.82
N THR A 368 -13.03 7.19 -26.49
CA THR A 368 -14.36 6.75 -26.05
C THR A 368 -14.90 5.78 -27.08
N VAL A 369 -15.15 4.55 -26.65
CA VAL A 369 -15.69 3.47 -27.46
C VAL A 369 -17.08 3.13 -26.97
N GLY A 370 -18.05 3.12 -27.86
CA GLY A 370 -19.45 2.82 -27.62
C GLY A 370 -19.72 1.34 -27.33
N GLU A 371 -21.00 0.98 -27.34
CA GLU A 371 -21.48 -0.38 -27.06
C GLU A 371 -21.36 -1.30 -28.30
N ASN A 372 -21.14 -2.60 -28.04
CA ASN A 372 -21.06 -3.65 -29.07
C ASN A 372 -20.06 -3.37 -30.21
N VAL A 373 -19.01 -2.63 -29.95
CA VAL A 373 -17.95 -2.33 -30.91
C VAL A 373 -16.98 -3.52 -30.98
N ASN A 374 -16.55 -3.84 -32.19
CA ASN A 374 -15.50 -4.83 -32.40
C ASN A 374 -14.22 -4.15 -32.90
N ILE A 375 -13.16 -4.22 -32.13
CA ILE A 375 -11.82 -3.72 -32.48
C ILE A 375 -10.98 -4.86 -33.02
N GLY A 376 -10.60 -4.76 -34.30
CA GLY A 376 -9.74 -5.74 -34.96
C GLY A 376 -8.30 -5.70 -34.46
N CYS A 377 -7.61 -6.84 -34.58
CA CYS A 377 -6.20 -6.99 -34.23
C CYS A 377 -5.31 -5.94 -34.88
N GLY A 378 -4.38 -5.34 -34.15
CA GLY A 378 -3.46 -4.33 -34.66
C GLY A 378 -4.08 -2.94 -34.83
N THR A 379 -5.25 -2.71 -34.25
CA THR A 379 -5.87 -1.36 -34.29
C THR A 379 -5.14 -0.42 -33.32
N ILE A 380 -4.86 0.80 -33.79
CA ILE A 380 -4.17 1.83 -33.03
C ILE A 380 -4.96 3.14 -33.09
N THR A 381 -5.27 3.73 -31.94
CA THR A 381 -5.68 5.13 -31.84
C THR A 381 -4.42 5.99 -31.80
N SER A 382 -4.09 6.69 -32.89
CA SER A 382 -2.93 7.59 -32.98
C SER A 382 -3.28 8.92 -32.33
N ASN A 383 -3.17 8.97 -31.03
CA ASN A 383 -3.67 10.05 -30.16
C ASN A 383 -2.66 11.18 -29.85
N TYR A 384 -1.44 11.15 -30.41
CA TYR A 384 -0.37 12.09 -30.06
C TYR A 384 0.35 12.63 -31.32
N ASP A 385 0.43 13.94 -31.43
CA ASP A 385 1.05 14.65 -32.58
C ASP A 385 2.53 15.05 -32.33
N GLY A 386 3.12 14.63 -31.23
CA GLY A 386 4.45 15.04 -30.79
C GLY A 386 4.42 16.13 -29.70
N LYS A 387 3.28 16.80 -29.49
CA LYS A 387 3.10 17.85 -28.48
C LYS A 387 1.77 17.71 -27.72
N ASN A 388 0.67 17.49 -28.41
CA ASN A 388 -0.68 17.44 -27.86
C ASN A 388 -1.29 16.04 -28.00
N LYS A 389 -2.30 15.75 -27.16
CA LYS A 389 -3.10 14.53 -27.24
C LYS A 389 -4.51 14.88 -27.68
N PHE A 390 -5.06 14.03 -28.53
CA PHE A 390 -6.38 14.18 -29.12
C PHE A 390 -7.22 12.93 -28.84
N GLN A 391 -8.54 13.10 -28.85
CA GLN A 391 -9.49 12.04 -28.56
C GLN A 391 -9.95 11.34 -29.84
N THR A 392 -10.10 10.03 -29.76
CA THR A 392 -10.82 9.20 -30.74
C THR A 392 -12.20 8.86 -30.18
N VAL A 393 -13.25 9.02 -30.96
CA VAL A 393 -14.61 8.60 -30.62
C VAL A 393 -15.04 7.50 -31.60
N ILE A 394 -15.45 6.37 -31.05
CA ILE A 394 -16.02 5.25 -31.81
C ILE A 394 -17.41 5.01 -31.26
N GLU A 395 -18.43 5.22 -32.03
CA GLU A 395 -19.82 5.06 -31.59
C GLU A 395 -20.26 3.60 -31.58
N ASP A 396 -21.55 3.34 -31.24
CA ASP A 396 -22.05 2.00 -31.05
C ASP A 396 -22.05 1.14 -32.31
N ASN A 397 -21.93 -0.18 -32.13
CA ASN A 397 -22.01 -1.19 -33.19
C ASN A 397 -20.98 -1.05 -34.29
N VAL A 398 -19.91 -0.29 -34.10
CA VAL A 398 -18.84 -0.10 -35.11
C VAL A 398 -18.00 -1.37 -35.21
N PHE A 399 -17.64 -1.73 -36.44
CA PHE A 399 -16.65 -2.77 -36.72
C PHE A 399 -15.36 -2.12 -37.26
N VAL A 400 -14.26 -2.26 -36.51
CA VAL A 400 -12.92 -1.81 -36.94
C VAL A 400 -12.14 -3.01 -37.44
N GLY A 401 -11.82 -3.03 -38.72
CA GLY A 401 -11.00 -4.09 -39.32
C GLY A 401 -9.56 -4.09 -38.82
N CYS A 402 -8.90 -5.27 -38.92
CA CYS A 402 -7.53 -5.44 -38.43
C CYS A 402 -6.52 -4.47 -39.07
N ASN A 403 -5.45 -4.12 -38.33
CA ASN A 403 -4.38 -3.21 -38.75
C ASN A 403 -4.90 -1.83 -39.20
N SER A 404 -5.91 -1.32 -38.53
CA SER A 404 -6.44 0.03 -38.78
C SER A 404 -5.79 1.05 -37.87
N ASN A 405 -5.44 2.22 -38.43
CA ASN A 405 -4.95 3.36 -37.65
C ASN A 405 -6.03 4.43 -37.64
N LEU A 406 -6.45 4.87 -36.47
CA LEU A 406 -7.40 5.96 -36.26
C LEU A 406 -6.60 7.18 -35.81
N VAL A 407 -6.41 8.16 -36.72
CA VAL A 407 -5.59 9.35 -36.43
C VAL A 407 -6.47 10.41 -35.79
N ALA A 408 -6.29 10.57 -34.46
CA ALA A 408 -7.07 11.53 -33.70
C ALA A 408 -6.68 13.00 -33.99
N PRO A 409 -7.64 13.97 -33.90
CA PRO A 409 -9.04 13.76 -33.54
C PRO A 409 -9.87 13.13 -34.65
N VAL A 410 -10.60 12.06 -34.32
CA VAL A 410 -11.46 11.39 -35.31
C VAL A 410 -12.69 10.79 -34.65
N THR A 411 -13.82 10.86 -35.33
CA THR A 411 -15.08 10.22 -34.94
C THR A 411 -15.46 9.16 -35.94
N VAL A 412 -15.80 7.97 -35.46
CA VAL A 412 -16.37 6.88 -36.25
C VAL A 412 -17.81 6.70 -35.83
N GLY A 413 -18.73 7.04 -36.72
CA GLY A 413 -20.17 7.06 -36.49
C GLY A 413 -20.75 5.67 -36.30
N LYS A 414 -21.93 5.62 -35.71
CA LYS A 414 -22.66 4.41 -35.35
C LYS A 414 -22.83 3.45 -36.53
N ASN A 415 -22.75 2.14 -36.25
CA ASN A 415 -22.86 1.07 -37.25
C ASN A 415 -21.83 1.14 -38.41
N ALA A 416 -20.85 2.04 -38.36
CA ALA A 416 -19.84 2.14 -39.43
C ALA A 416 -18.91 0.91 -39.45
N PHE A 417 -18.41 0.62 -40.66
CA PHE A 417 -17.47 -0.48 -40.87
C PHE A 417 -16.16 0.06 -41.47
N ILE A 418 -15.05 -0.16 -40.79
CA ILE A 418 -13.72 0.21 -41.27
C ILE A 418 -13.04 -1.02 -41.85
N ALA A 419 -12.65 -0.92 -43.14
CA ALA A 419 -11.94 -2.00 -43.83
C ALA A 419 -10.55 -2.23 -43.24
N ALA A 420 -10.14 -3.48 -43.13
CA ALA A 420 -8.81 -3.84 -42.61
C ALA A 420 -7.68 -3.13 -43.40
N GLY A 421 -6.62 -2.73 -42.64
CA GLY A 421 -5.46 -2.02 -43.20
C GLY A 421 -5.70 -0.56 -43.55
N SER A 422 -6.76 0.07 -43.04
CA SER A 422 -7.10 1.46 -43.31
C SER A 422 -6.42 2.41 -42.32
N THR A 423 -6.01 3.61 -42.82
CA THR A 423 -5.61 4.74 -41.99
C THR A 423 -6.67 5.83 -42.12
N ILE A 424 -7.46 6.01 -41.07
CA ILE A 424 -8.59 6.94 -41.03
C ILE A 424 -8.13 8.26 -40.42
N THR A 425 -8.32 9.35 -41.17
CA THR A 425 -7.92 10.72 -40.81
C THR A 425 -9.08 11.68 -40.71
N ASP A 426 -10.21 11.32 -41.31
CA ASP A 426 -11.42 12.13 -41.38
C ASP A 426 -12.57 11.40 -40.70
N GLU A 427 -13.62 12.13 -40.36
CA GLU A 427 -14.85 11.57 -39.78
C GLU A 427 -15.45 10.49 -40.69
N VAL A 428 -15.87 9.38 -40.07
CA VAL A 428 -16.63 8.31 -40.72
C VAL A 428 -18.07 8.44 -40.29
N HIS A 429 -18.98 8.71 -41.24
CA HIS A 429 -20.39 8.89 -40.94
C HIS A 429 -21.08 7.61 -40.50
N GLU A 430 -22.25 7.74 -39.87
CA GLU A 430 -23.11 6.63 -39.49
C GLU A 430 -23.41 5.74 -40.70
N ASP A 431 -23.46 4.41 -40.50
CA ASP A 431 -23.72 3.37 -41.49
C ASP A 431 -22.71 3.36 -42.70
N ALA A 432 -21.61 4.09 -42.61
CA ALA A 432 -20.65 4.15 -43.69
C ALA A 432 -19.67 2.97 -43.71
N PHE A 433 -19.24 2.58 -44.90
CA PHE A 433 -18.09 1.70 -45.13
C PHE A 433 -16.86 2.53 -45.50
N ALA A 434 -15.88 2.64 -44.58
CA ALA A 434 -14.67 3.40 -44.81
C ALA A 434 -13.51 2.50 -45.25
N ILE A 435 -12.84 2.87 -46.35
CA ILE A 435 -11.65 2.19 -46.85
C ILE A 435 -10.57 3.21 -47.21
N ALA A 436 -9.44 3.15 -46.52
CA ALA A 436 -8.33 4.10 -46.72
C ALA A 436 -6.98 3.33 -46.82
N ARG A 437 -6.85 2.61 -47.92
CA ARG A 437 -5.64 1.83 -48.26
C ARG A 437 -5.47 1.76 -49.78
N SER A 438 -4.23 1.51 -50.24
CA SER A 438 -3.92 1.29 -51.66
C SER A 438 -4.60 0.03 -52.20
N ARG A 439 -4.99 0.07 -53.49
CA ARG A 439 -5.48 -1.11 -54.19
C ARG A 439 -4.33 -2.13 -54.36
N GLN A 440 -4.62 -3.42 -54.20
CA GLN A 440 -3.67 -4.50 -54.42
C GLN A 440 -3.26 -4.54 -55.90
N VAL A 441 -1.95 -4.69 -56.12
CA VAL A 441 -1.38 -4.93 -57.46
C VAL A 441 -0.60 -6.24 -57.43
N ASN A 442 -0.98 -7.18 -58.28
CA ASN A 442 -0.25 -8.42 -58.46
C ASN A 442 0.74 -8.25 -59.65
N LYS A 443 2.04 -8.48 -59.39
CA LYS A 443 3.08 -8.51 -60.41
C LYS A 443 3.46 -9.95 -60.63
N GLU A 444 2.89 -10.56 -61.66
CA GLU A 444 3.10 -11.98 -61.96
C GLU A 444 4.57 -12.28 -62.30
N GLY A 445 5.10 -13.39 -61.75
CA GLY A 445 6.48 -13.81 -61.95
C GLY A 445 7.53 -12.97 -61.22
N TYR A 446 7.15 -11.86 -60.51
CA TYR A 446 8.11 -10.97 -59.91
C TYR A 446 8.87 -11.59 -58.73
N SER A 447 8.32 -12.59 -58.06
CA SER A 447 9.03 -13.35 -57.00
C SER A 447 10.30 -14.03 -57.54
N LYS A 448 10.26 -14.56 -58.77
CA LYS A 448 11.43 -15.14 -59.46
C LYS A 448 12.50 -14.09 -59.76
N VAL A 449 12.09 -12.90 -60.18
CA VAL A 449 13.01 -11.75 -60.38
C VAL A 449 13.69 -11.33 -59.10
N LEU A 450 12.98 -11.38 -57.96
CA LEU A 450 13.56 -11.07 -56.65
C LEU A 450 14.56 -12.14 -56.22
N GLU A 451 14.29 -13.40 -56.49
CA GLU A 451 15.20 -14.51 -56.21
C GLU A 451 16.50 -14.41 -57.00
N GLU A 452 16.40 -14.12 -58.29
CA GLU A 452 17.58 -13.85 -59.16
C GLU A 452 18.42 -12.66 -58.66
N LYS A 453 17.79 -11.58 -58.20
CA LYS A 453 18.48 -10.43 -57.63
C LYS A 453 19.22 -10.79 -56.35
N ARG A 454 18.58 -11.57 -55.47
CA ARG A 454 19.21 -12.05 -54.21
C ARG A 454 20.42 -12.91 -54.48
N ASN A 455 20.35 -13.83 -55.47
CA ASN A 455 21.44 -14.68 -55.89
C ASN A 455 22.62 -13.95 -56.54
N LYS A 456 22.39 -12.72 -57.05
CA LYS A 456 23.45 -11.82 -57.58
C LYS A 456 24.16 -11.01 -56.52
N ILE A 457 23.53 -10.71 -55.38
CA ILE A 457 24.13 -9.95 -54.26
C ILE A 457 24.98 -10.86 -53.36
N GLY A 458 24.80 -12.17 -53.40
CA GLY A 458 25.57 -13.16 -52.64
C GLY A 458 26.81 -13.74 -53.36
N LYS A 459 27.18 -13.16 -54.47
CA LYS A 459 28.43 -13.36 -55.18
C LYS A 459 29.23 -12.06 -55.16
#